data_cb8646a9bc98d0b308cfb40c5b46b11d
#
_entry.id   cb8646a9bc98d0b308cfb40c5b46b11d
#
_cell.length_a   1.000
_cell.length_b   1.000
_cell.length_c   1.000
_cell.angle_alpha   90.00
_cell.angle_beta   90.00
_cell.angle_gamma   90.00
#
_symmetry.space_group_name_H-M   'P 1'
#
loop_
_entity.id
_entity.type
_entity.pdbx_description
1 polymer ?
#
loop_
_entity_poly.entity_id
_entity_poly.type
_entity_poly.pdbx_seq_one_letter_code
_entity_poly.pdbx_strand_id
1 'polypeptide(L)'
;ALDYAAGSGPRQVFLKAHAPGHRIVHLRNGNLFNEARLFASGVALPVDHPLVYKSIVDYLRLDFLLVMEDLTLRDADPRDATRPLSAAQVANGLRGLARLHSQYWGLSRQTHPQLRWVKTWKASKGWQVGLRRRIPIGLQRCAQTLPSAVCKLDGDSIVRSWSDYVGTLSRGPMTLLHGDAHIG
;
A
#
# COMPACT_ATOMS: atom_id res chain seq x y z
N ALA A 1 12.18 25.23 0.90
CA ALA A 1 12.76 25.61 -0.39
C ALA A 1 14.18 25.05 -0.47
N LEU A 2 14.65 24.78 -1.67
CA LEU A 2 16.00 24.35 -1.96
C LEU A 2 16.73 25.44 -2.74
N ASP A 3 17.97 25.74 -2.32
CA ASP A 3 18.87 26.61 -3.02
C ASP A 3 20.05 25.81 -3.57
N TYR A 4 20.45 26.07 -4.80
CA TYR A 4 21.48 25.32 -5.49
C TYR A 4 22.75 26.14 -5.59
N ALA A 5 23.86 25.64 -5.08
CA ALA A 5 25.17 26.28 -5.23
C ALA A 5 25.67 26.23 -6.69
N ALA A 6 25.21 25.24 -7.48
CA ALA A 6 25.49 25.10 -8.89
C ALA A 6 24.38 24.26 -9.56
N GLY A 7 24.12 24.52 -10.84
CA GLY A 7 23.08 23.83 -11.59
C GLY A 7 21.66 24.32 -11.29
N SER A 8 20.66 23.53 -11.64
CA SER A 8 19.24 23.82 -11.41
C SER A 8 18.49 22.54 -11.02
N GLY A 9 17.40 22.71 -10.29
CA GLY A 9 16.55 21.60 -9.83
C GLY A 9 15.22 22.12 -9.27
N PRO A 10 14.40 21.24 -8.69
CA PRO A 10 13.13 21.63 -8.10
C PRO A 10 13.35 22.58 -6.91
N ARG A 11 12.61 23.70 -6.87
CA ARG A 11 12.68 24.65 -5.75
C ARG A 11 12.09 24.08 -4.45
N GLN A 12 11.17 23.15 -4.56
CA GLN A 12 10.51 22.48 -3.45
C GLN A 12 10.50 20.97 -3.70
N VAL A 13 10.65 20.21 -2.64
CA VAL A 13 10.54 18.76 -2.63
C VAL A 13 9.76 18.31 -1.41
N PHE A 14 9.06 17.19 -1.55
CA PHE A 14 8.46 16.49 -0.44
C PHE A 14 9.41 15.43 0.09
N LEU A 15 9.65 15.44 1.39
CA LEU A 15 10.48 14.43 2.07
C LEU A 15 9.58 13.47 2.84
N LYS A 16 9.67 12.18 2.51
CA LYS A 16 8.98 11.12 3.23
C LYS A 16 10.00 10.24 3.93
N ALA A 17 9.89 10.17 5.23
CA ALA A 17 10.72 9.32 6.08
C ALA A 17 9.83 8.53 7.03
N HIS A 18 10.43 7.60 7.75
CA HIS A 18 9.71 6.80 8.72
C HIS A 18 9.37 7.62 9.98
N ALA A 19 8.12 7.51 10.46
CA ALA A 19 7.72 8.14 11.73
C ALA A 19 8.42 7.46 12.92
N PRO A 20 9.13 8.23 13.78
CA PRO A 20 9.71 7.68 14.99
C PRO A 20 8.65 6.94 15.83
N GLY A 21 8.99 5.79 16.39
CA GLY A 21 8.07 5.00 17.22
C GLY A 21 7.27 3.91 16.48
N HIS A 22 7.14 3.96 15.15
CA HIS A 22 6.43 2.94 14.38
C HIS A 22 7.33 1.92 13.67
N ARG A 23 8.65 2.08 13.72
CA ARG A 23 9.65 1.24 13.03
C ARG A 23 9.50 -0.24 13.31
N ILE A 24 9.34 -0.61 14.58
CA ILE A 24 9.24 -2.03 14.99
C ILE A 24 7.98 -2.69 14.44
N VAL A 25 6.85 -1.96 14.42
CA VAL A 25 5.59 -2.47 13.88
C VAL A 25 5.71 -2.70 12.37
N HIS A 26 6.25 -1.75 11.64
CA HIS A 26 6.45 -1.89 10.19
C HIS A 26 7.51 -2.93 9.84
N LEU A 27 8.56 -3.06 10.64
CA LEU A 27 9.56 -4.11 10.48
C LEU A 27 8.93 -5.51 10.66
N ARG A 28 8.12 -5.69 11.70
CA ARG A 28 7.39 -6.94 11.97
C ARG A 28 6.39 -7.28 10.86
N ASN A 29 5.73 -6.29 10.31
CA ASN A 29 4.82 -6.46 9.18
C ASN A 29 5.58 -6.68 7.85
N GLY A 30 6.90 -6.47 7.83
CA GLY A 30 7.75 -6.69 6.67
C GLY A 30 7.56 -5.67 5.55
N ASN A 31 6.97 -4.50 5.84
CA ASN A 31 6.67 -3.44 4.87
C ASN A 31 7.49 -2.15 5.06
N LEU A 32 8.38 -2.10 6.06
CA LEU A 32 9.15 -0.90 6.43
C LEU A 32 9.84 -0.22 5.23
N PHE A 33 10.39 -1.00 4.30
CA PHE A 33 11.17 -0.48 3.17
C PHE A 33 10.49 -0.66 1.81
N ASN A 34 9.25 -1.15 1.78
CA ASN A 34 8.64 -1.56 0.51
C ASN A 34 8.57 -0.42 -0.51
N GLU A 35 8.10 0.74 -0.10
CA GLU A 35 7.96 1.90 -0.97
C GLU A 35 9.34 2.41 -1.44
N ALA A 36 10.28 2.58 -0.50
CA ALA A 36 11.62 3.04 -0.84
C ALA A 36 12.35 2.06 -1.78
N ARG A 37 12.20 0.76 -1.57
CA ARG A 37 12.76 -0.27 -2.45
C ARG A 37 12.09 -0.30 -3.81
N LEU A 38 10.78 -0.06 -3.88
CA LEU A 38 10.05 0.00 -5.14
C LEU A 38 10.62 1.12 -6.02
N PHE A 39 10.72 2.32 -5.48
CA PHE A 39 11.27 3.46 -6.23
C PHE A 39 12.76 3.32 -6.53
N ALA A 40 13.54 2.66 -5.66
CA ALA A 40 14.94 2.35 -5.93
C ALA A 40 15.12 1.24 -7.00
N SER A 41 14.11 0.43 -7.28
CA SER A 41 14.19 -0.68 -8.23
C SER A 41 14.20 -0.25 -9.70
N GLY A 42 13.81 0.99 -9.99
CA GLY A 42 13.72 1.52 -11.35
C GLY A 42 12.61 0.90 -12.20
N VAL A 43 11.66 0.17 -11.62
CA VAL A 43 10.53 -0.38 -12.37
C VAL A 43 9.56 0.71 -12.79
N ALA A 44 9.02 0.59 -14.00
CA ALA A 44 7.98 1.50 -14.49
C ALA A 44 6.65 1.20 -13.77
N LEU A 45 6.01 2.24 -13.27
CA LEU A 45 4.67 2.14 -12.69
C LEU A 45 3.67 2.78 -13.66
N PRO A 46 2.66 2.03 -14.15
CA PRO A 46 1.68 2.52 -15.13
C PRO A 46 0.54 3.31 -14.48
N VAL A 47 0.85 3.98 -13.39
CA VAL A 47 -0.04 4.85 -12.63
C VAL A 47 0.65 6.19 -12.41
N ASP A 48 -0.12 7.26 -12.33
CA ASP A 48 0.42 8.56 -11.99
C ASP A 48 0.91 8.53 -10.54
N HIS A 49 2.13 8.97 -10.33
CA HIS A 49 2.78 9.00 -9.02
C HIS A 49 3.75 10.20 -8.96
N PRO A 50 4.17 10.64 -7.77
CA PRO A 50 5.19 11.69 -7.66
C PRO A 50 6.48 11.27 -8.35
N LEU A 51 7.14 12.20 -9.02
CA LEU A 51 8.51 11.99 -9.47
C LEU A 51 9.41 11.79 -8.26
N VAL A 52 10.12 10.67 -8.19
CA VAL A 52 11.05 10.38 -7.10
C VAL A 52 12.46 10.71 -7.54
N TYR A 53 13.03 11.75 -6.94
CA TYR A 53 14.39 12.22 -7.23
C TYR A 53 15.45 11.33 -6.59
N LYS A 54 15.17 10.85 -5.36
CA LYS A 54 16.10 9.98 -4.62
C LYS A 54 15.34 9.06 -3.67
N SER A 55 15.79 7.81 -3.61
CA SER A 55 15.38 6.85 -2.59
C SER A 55 16.62 6.35 -1.86
N ILE A 56 16.61 6.45 -0.54
CA ILE A 56 17.71 6.03 0.34
C ILE A 56 17.14 5.05 1.35
N VAL A 57 17.81 3.93 1.56
CA VAL A 57 17.43 2.92 2.57
C VAL A 57 18.63 2.67 3.48
N ASP A 58 18.45 2.84 4.77
CA ASP A 58 19.42 2.50 5.80
C ASP A 58 18.93 1.30 6.61
N TYR A 59 19.44 0.13 6.27
CA TYR A 59 19.07 -1.12 6.95
C TYR A 59 19.61 -1.21 8.39
N LEU A 60 20.71 -0.51 8.69
CA LEU A 60 21.30 -0.52 10.03
C LEU A 60 20.47 0.31 11.01
N ARG A 61 20.03 1.49 10.57
CA ARG A 61 19.19 2.37 11.37
C ARG A 61 17.70 2.05 11.26
N LEU A 62 17.33 1.08 10.43
CA LEU A 62 15.95 0.75 10.11
C LEU A 62 15.16 1.98 9.67
N ASP A 63 15.72 2.71 8.71
CA ASP A 63 15.17 3.97 8.25
C ASP A 63 15.23 4.10 6.72
N PHE A 64 14.45 5.01 6.17
CA PHE A 64 14.50 5.37 4.77
C PHE A 64 14.18 6.85 4.57
N LEU A 65 14.61 7.38 3.43
CA LEU A 65 14.25 8.71 2.96
C LEU A 65 13.88 8.64 1.49
N LEU A 66 12.70 9.13 1.17
CA LEU A 66 12.28 9.44 -0.19
C LEU A 66 12.30 10.95 -0.39
N VAL A 67 12.99 11.40 -1.42
CA VAL A 67 12.96 12.78 -1.89
C VAL A 67 12.15 12.77 -3.17
N MET A 68 11.01 13.41 -3.17
CA MET A 68 10.06 13.36 -4.27
C MET A 68 9.47 14.72 -4.61
N GLU A 69 8.79 14.75 -5.73
CA GLU A 69 8.02 15.90 -6.18
C GLU A 69 6.99 16.32 -5.12
N ASP A 70 6.87 17.62 -4.93
CA ASP A 70 5.78 18.19 -4.14
C ASP A 70 4.53 18.29 -5.02
N LEU A 71 3.57 17.41 -4.76
CA LEU A 71 2.33 17.31 -5.53
C LEU A 71 1.44 18.56 -5.43
N THR A 72 1.63 19.40 -4.42
CA THR A 72 0.87 20.66 -4.31
C THR A 72 1.17 21.62 -5.47
N LEU A 73 2.31 21.42 -6.16
CA LEU A 73 2.71 22.19 -7.34
C LEU A 73 2.07 21.70 -8.65
N ARG A 74 1.34 20.58 -8.61
CA ARG A 74 0.70 19.93 -9.76
C ARG A 74 -0.83 19.99 -9.76
N ASP A 75 -1.44 20.84 -8.98
CA ASP A 75 -2.90 20.82 -8.73
C ASP A 75 -3.43 19.44 -8.27
N ALA A 76 -2.57 18.63 -7.68
CA ALA A 76 -3.01 17.39 -7.08
C ALA A 76 -3.82 17.69 -5.82
N ASP A 77 -4.94 17.00 -5.67
CA ASP A 77 -5.79 17.11 -4.49
C ASP A 77 -5.65 15.86 -3.62
N PRO A 78 -4.69 15.84 -2.68
CA PRO A 78 -4.58 14.73 -1.75
C PRO A 78 -5.87 14.59 -0.95
N ARG A 79 -6.53 13.47 -1.12
CA ARG A 79 -7.78 13.17 -0.41
C ARG A 79 -7.50 12.48 0.91
N ASP A 80 -8.43 12.65 1.82
CA ASP A 80 -8.51 11.91 3.06
C ASP A 80 -9.89 11.24 3.18
N ALA A 81 -10.06 10.36 4.16
CA ALA A 81 -11.29 9.60 4.35
C ALA A 81 -12.53 10.46 4.66
N THR A 82 -12.36 11.76 4.97
CA THR A 82 -13.48 12.67 5.25
C THR A 82 -14.07 13.28 3.99
N ARG A 83 -13.38 13.18 2.86
CA ARG A 83 -13.80 13.72 1.56
C ARG A 83 -14.06 12.59 0.56
N PRO A 84 -15.34 12.20 0.35
CA PRO A 84 -15.67 11.07 -0.51
C PRO A 84 -15.27 11.33 -1.96
N LEU A 85 -14.88 10.27 -2.64
CA LEU A 85 -14.62 10.28 -4.09
C LEU A 85 -15.93 10.18 -4.87
N SER A 86 -16.00 10.86 -6.00
CA SER A 86 -17.05 10.62 -6.99
C SER A 86 -16.89 9.24 -7.64
N ALA A 87 -17.96 8.71 -8.21
CA ALA A 87 -17.91 7.45 -8.96
C ALA A 87 -16.89 7.50 -10.11
N ALA A 88 -16.72 8.63 -10.77
CA ALA A 88 -15.74 8.82 -11.84
C ALA A 88 -14.28 8.73 -11.30
N GLN A 89 -14.01 9.31 -10.14
CA GLN A 89 -12.70 9.23 -9.49
C GLN A 89 -12.38 7.80 -9.04
N VAL A 90 -13.35 7.10 -8.45
CA VAL A 90 -13.20 5.68 -8.10
C VAL A 90 -12.93 4.84 -9.35
N ALA A 91 -13.70 5.03 -10.43
CA ALA A 91 -13.49 4.32 -11.69
C ALA A 91 -12.10 4.59 -12.28
N ASN A 92 -11.59 5.82 -12.17
CA ASN A 92 -10.22 6.14 -12.61
C ASN A 92 -9.16 5.42 -11.77
N GLY A 93 -9.31 5.39 -10.47
CA GLY A 93 -8.43 4.64 -9.56
C GLY A 93 -8.41 3.14 -9.89
N LEU A 94 -9.59 2.53 -10.10
CA LEU A 94 -9.69 1.13 -10.49
C LEU A 94 -9.03 0.84 -11.85
N ARG A 95 -9.14 1.73 -12.83
CA ARG A 95 -8.41 1.60 -14.10
C ARG A 95 -6.89 1.69 -13.89
N GLY A 96 -6.43 2.54 -12.98
CA GLY A 96 -5.02 2.61 -12.59
C GLY A 96 -4.53 1.27 -12.01
N LEU A 97 -5.28 0.71 -11.06
CA LEU A 97 -4.97 -0.61 -10.49
C LEU A 97 -4.99 -1.72 -11.54
N ALA A 98 -5.97 -1.71 -12.46
CA ALA A 98 -6.04 -2.69 -13.54
C ALA A 98 -4.80 -2.62 -14.45
N ARG A 99 -4.32 -1.41 -14.81
CA ARG A 99 -3.08 -1.23 -15.56
C ARG A 99 -1.87 -1.77 -14.80
N LEU A 100 -1.76 -1.47 -13.49
CA LEU A 100 -0.68 -1.99 -12.65
C LEU A 100 -0.70 -3.52 -12.61
N HIS A 101 -1.87 -4.11 -12.38
CA HIS A 101 -2.01 -5.56 -12.30
C HIS A 101 -1.71 -6.25 -13.64
N SER A 102 -2.16 -5.68 -14.76
CA SER A 102 -1.92 -6.25 -16.10
C SER A 102 -0.44 -6.19 -16.49
N GLN A 103 0.25 -5.08 -16.20
CA GLN A 103 1.67 -4.92 -16.50
C GLN A 103 2.53 -5.96 -15.79
N TYR A 104 2.19 -6.30 -14.55
CA TYR A 104 2.94 -7.24 -13.73
C TYR A 104 2.29 -8.62 -13.64
N TRP A 105 1.36 -8.95 -14.55
CA TRP A 105 0.71 -10.26 -14.56
C TRP A 105 1.71 -11.38 -14.82
N GLY A 106 1.68 -12.41 -13.99
CA GLY A 106 2.69 -13.47 -14.01
C GLY A 106 4.02 -13.09 -13.35
N LEU A 107 4.00 -12.08 -12.44
CA LEU A 107 5.16 -11.65 -11.68
C LEU A 107 5.87 -12.83 -11.02
N SER A 108 7.15 -12.98 -11.32
CA SER A 108 8.04 -13.96 -10.71
C SER A 108 9.46 -13.40 -10.55
N ARG A 109 10.31 -14.12 -9.84
CA ARG A 109 11.74 -13.75 -9.70
C ARG A 109 12.49 -13.80 -11.02
N GLN A 110 12.04 -14.62 -11.98
CA GLN A 110 12.62 -14.76 -13.30
C GLN A 110 12.18 -13.62 -14.22
N THR A 111 10.89 -13.31 -14.23
CA THR A 111 10.34 -12.28 -15.12
C THR A 111 10.68 -10.86 -14.67
N HIS A 112 10.81 -10.64 -13.35
CA HIS A 112 11.09 -9.32 -12.76
C HIS A 112 12.13 -9.44 -11.63
N PRO A 113 13.40 -9.69 -11.95
CA PRO A 113 14.46 -9.91 -10.94
C PRO A 113 14.67 -8.70 -10.02
N GLN A 114 14.40 -7.48 -10.47
CA GLN A 114 14.46 -6.26 -9.68
C GLN A 114 13.37 -6.20 -8.58
N LEU A 115 12.30 -6.98 -8.71
CA LEU A 115 11.22 -7.11 -7.72
C LEU A 115 11.31 -8.41 -6.89
N ARG A 116 12.43 -9.15 -6.97
CA ARG A 116 12.62 -10.42 -6.23
C ARG A 116 12.44 -10.31 -4.72
N TRP A 117 12.51 -9.11 -4.17
CA TRP A 117 12.33 -8.80 -2.76
C TRP A 117 10.86 -8.69 -2.35
N VAL A 118 9.95 -8.50 -3.31
CA VAL A 118 8.50 -8.45 -3.06
C VAL A 118 8.05 -9.81 -2.56
N LYS A 119 7.36 -9.80 -1.45
CA LYS A 119 6.83 -11.01 -0.82
C LYS A 119 5.39 -11.25 -1.24
N THR A 120 5.03 -12.50 -1.46
CA THR A 120 3.62 -12.89 -1.53
C THR A 120 2.95 -12.54 -0.21
N TRP A 121 1.86 -11.79 -0.30
CA TRP A 121 1.10 -11.45 0.89
C TRP A 121 0.48 -12.69 1.52
N LYS A 122 0.63 -12.81 2.82
CA LYS A 122 0.04 -13.88 3.64
C LYS A 122 -0.44 -13.29 4.94
N ALA A 123 -1.64 -13.70 5.38
CA ALA A 123 -2.10 -13.33 6.70
C ALA A 123 -1.23 -13.96 7.79
N SER A 124 -0.64 -13.13 8.64
CA SER A 124 0.09 -13.64 9.80
C SER A 124 -0.89 -14.21 10.85
N LYS A 125 -0.40 -15.17 11.64
CA LYS A 125 -1.19 -15.70 12.78
C LYS A 125 -1.59 -14.58 13.75
N GLY A 126 -0.71 -13.62 14.01
CA GLY A 126 -0.99 -12.48 14.87
C GLY A 126 -2.11 -11.59 14.33
N TRP A 127 -2.14 -11.38 13.02
CA TRP A 127 -3.21 -10.63 12.37
C TRP A 127 -4.56 -11.34 12.49
N GLN A 128 -4.62 -12.67 12.27
CA GLN A 128 -5.83 -13.46 12.43
C GLN A 128 -6.35 -13.41 13.89
N VAL A 129 -5.47 -13.49 14.88
CA VAL A 129 -5.85 -13.34 16.30
C VAL A 129 -6.40 -11.93 16.57
N GLY A 130 -5.77 -10.90 16.01
CA GLY A 130 -6.24 -9.52 16.10
C GLY A 130 -7.64 -9.35 15.52
N LEU A 131 -7.91 -9.92 14.35
CA LEU A 131 -9.23 -9.89 13.70
C LEU A 131 -10.30 -10.57 14.56
N ARG A 132 -10.05 -11.79 15.06
CA ARG A 132 -11.00 -12.50 15.92
C ARG A 132 -11.45 -11.68 17.12
N ARG A 133 -10.54 -10.90 17.70
CA ARG A 133 -10.86 -10.01 18.84
C ARG A 133 -11.63 -8.75 18.42
N ARG A 134 -11.43 -8.24 17.21
CA ARG A 134 -11.98 -6.96 16.75
C ARG A 134 -13.29 -7.10 15.99
N ILE A 135 -13.51 -8.22 15.29
CA ILE A 135 -14.70 -8.46 14.49
C ILE A 135 -15.99 -8.33 15.34
N PRO A 136 -16.14 -8.95 16.52
CA PRO A 136 -17.36 -8.80 17.31
C PRO A 136 -17.65 -7.34 17.66
N ILE A 137 -16.63 -6.57 18.00
CA ILE A 137 -16.76 -5.14 18.29
C ILE A 137 -17.20 -4.36 17.05
N GLY A 138 -16.60 -4.68 15.88
CA GLY A 138 -16.98 -4.06 14.59
C GLY A 138 -18.43 -4.37 14.22
N LEU A 139 -18.85 -5.63 14.30
CA LEU A 139 -20.23 -6.04 14.03
C LEU A 139 -21.23 -5.31 14.93
N GLN A 140 -20.93 -5.23 16.23
CA GLN A 140 -21.78 -4.50 17.18
C GLN A 140 -21.90 -3.00 16.82
N ARG A 141 -20.78 -2.35 16.52
CA ARG A 141 -20.76 -0.91 16.16
C ARG A 141 -21.51 -0.59 14.87
N CYS A 142 -21.45 -1.51 13.91
CA CYS A 142 -22.05 -1.33 12.59
C CYS A 142 -23.39 -2.06 12.45
N ALA A 143 -23.99 -2.57 13.50
CA ALA A 143 -25.19 -3.41 13.46
C ALA A 143 -26.39 -2.77 12.76
N GLN A 144 -26.52 -1.42 12.83
CA GLN A 144 -27.60 -0.69 12.17
C GLN A 144 -27.41 -0.51 10.65
N THR A 145 -26.16 -0.66 10.16
CA THR A 145 -25.82 -0.42 8.75
C THR A 145 -25.50 -1.70 7.99
N LEU A 146 -25.26 -2.80 8.71
CA LEU A 146 -24.92 -4.09 8.11
C LEU A 146 -26.17 -4.93 7.81
N PRO A 147 -26.17 -5.72 6.73
CA PRO A 147 -27.19 -6.73 6.51
C PRO A 147 -27.31 -7.69 7.70
N SER A 148 -28.53 -8.06 8.07
CA SER A 148 -28.80 -8.94 9.22
C SER A 148 -28.07 -10.30 9.14
N ALA A 149 -27.87 -10.80 7.93
CA ALA A 149 -27.11 -12.02 7.69
C ALA A 149 -25.63 -11.89 8.12
N VAL A 150 -25.03 -10.70 7.92
CA VAL A 150 -23.64 -10.42 8.32
C VAL A 150 -23.54 -10.27 9.82
N CYS A 151 -24.51 -9.63 10.46
CA CYS A 151 -24.54 -9.45 11.92
C CYS A 151 -24.63 -10.79 12.69
N LYS A 152 -25.13 -11.85 12.05
CA LYS A 152 -25.26 -13.18 12.65
C LYS A 152 -23.99 -14.04 12.55
N LEU A 153 -22.96 -13.57 11.80
CA LEU A 153 -21.71 -14.31 11.65
C LEU A 153 -20.85 -14.15 12.91
N ASP A 154 -20.26 -15.25 13.35
CA ASP A 154 -19.23 -15.20 14.38
C ASP A 154 -17.86 -14.82 13.80
N GLY A 155 -16.99 -14.26 14.65
CA GLY A 155 -15.68 -13.79 14.24
C GLY A 155 -14.77 -14.89 13.67
N ASP A 156 -14.91 -16.13 14.15
CA ASP A 156 -14.12 -17.25 13.67
C ASP A 156 -14.53 -17.68 12.26
N SER A 157 -15.83 -17.70 11.99
CA SER A 157 -16.36 -17.98 10.65
C SER A 157 -15.90 -16.94 9.63
N ILE A 158 -15.93 -15.65 10.00
CA ILE A 158 -15.44 -14.57 9.13
C ILE A 158 -13.94 -14.74 8.85
N VAL A 159 -13.12 -15.02 9.88
CA VAL A 159 -11.67 -15.21 9.71
C VAL A 159 -11.35 -16.44 8.86
N ARG A 160 -12.09 -17.56 9.05
CA ARG A 160 -11.93 -18.77 8.23
C ARG A 160 -12.25 -18.46 6.77
N SER A 161 -13.44 -17.94 6.48
CA SER A 161 -13.87 -17.61 5.11
C SER A 161 -12.88 -16.67 4.41
N TRP A 162 -12.39 -15.67 5.13
CA TRP A 162 -11.37 -14.76 4.60
C TRP A 162 -10.05 -15.48 4.33
N SER A 163 -9.59 -16.37 5.22
CA SER A 163 -8.35 -17.12 5.04
C SER A 163 -8.44 -18.09 3.86
N ASP A 164 -9.59 -18.73 3.67
CA ASP A 164 -9.86 -19.64 2.55
C ASP A 164 -9.89 -18.88 1.22
N TYR A 165 -10.53 -17.71 1.21
CA TYR A 165 -10.55 -16.82 0.05
C TYR A 165 -9.13 -16.39 -0.35
N VAL A 166 -8.33 -15.92 0.60
CA VAL A 166 -6.93 -15.53 0.35
C VAL A 166 -6.11 -16.72 -0.12
N GLY A 167 -6.32 -17.91 0.47
CA GLY A 167 -5.67 -19.14 0.03
C GLY A 167 -6.02 -19.50 -1.42
N THR A 168 -7.25 -19.24 -1.85
CA THR A 168 -7.68 -19.44 -3.22
C THR A 168 -7.02 -18.46 -4.18
N LEU A 169 -6.99 -17.17 -3.84
CA LEU A 169 -6.32 -16.14 -4.64
C LEU A 169 -4.83 -16.42 -4.83
N SER A 170 -4.18 -17.01 -3.83
CA SER A 170 -2.75 -17.33 -3.87
C SER A 170 -2.38 -18.49 -4.81
N ARG A 171 -3.36 -19.17 -5.41
CA ARG A 171 -3.14 -20.27 -6.38
C ARG A 171 -3.09 -19.79 -7.83
N GLY A 172 -3.54 -18.56 -8.07
CA GLY A 172 -3.58 -17.98 -9.41
C GLY A 172 -2.25 -17.33 -9.82
N PRO A 173 -2.20 -16.75 -11.02
CA PRO A 173 -1.08 -15.92 -11.44
C PRO A 173 -0.84 -14.77 -10.45
N MET A 174 0.41 -14.49 -10.16
CA MET A 174 0.78 -13.41 -9.26
C MET A 174 0.88 -12.10 -10.02
N THR A 175 0.62 -10.98 -9.34
CA THR A 175 0.86 -9.65 -9.86
C THR A 175 1.34 -8.72 -8.76
N LEU A 176 1.85 -7.55 -9.12
CA LEU A 176 2.20 -6.52 -8.16
C LEU A 176 0.93 -5.83 -7.66
N LEU A 177 0.72 -5.85 -6.36
CA LEU A 177 -0.40 -5.18 -5.71
C LEU A 177 0.06 -3.86 -5.09
N HIS A 178 -0.81 -2.84 -5.12
CA HIS A 178 -0.61 -1.63 -4.32
C HIS A 178 -0.60 -1.98 -2.81
N GLY A 179 -1.48 -2.87 -2.40
CA GLY A 179 -1.55 -3.39 -1.03
C GLY A 179 -2.37 -2.55 -0.06
N ASP A 180 -2.62 -1.28 -0.38
CA ASP A 180 -3.33 -0.33 0.49
C ASP A 180 -4.04 0.76 -0.34
N ALA A 181 -4.80 0.33 -1.35
CA ALA A 181 -5.49 1.24 -2.27
C ALA A 181 -6.81 1.75 -1.66
N HIS A 182 -6.73 2.79 -0.85
CA HIS A 182 -7.88 3.48 -0.28
C HIS A 182 -7.68 5.00 -0.34
N ILE A 183 -8.71 5.75 0.02
CA ILE A 183 -8.66 7.20 0.17
C ILE A 183 -8.17 7.56 1.58
N GLY A 184 -7.07 8.24 1.69
CA GLY A 184 -6.54 8.87 2.93
C GLY A 184 -5.75 7.99 3.84
#